data_ae9ad6352577507969c579843611ee83
#
_entry.id   ae9ad6352577507969c579843611ee83
#
_cell.length_a   1.000
_cell.length_b   1.000
_cell.length_c   1.000
_cell.angle_alpha   90.00
_cell.angle_beta   90.00
_cell.angle_gamma   90.00
#
_symmetry.space_group_name_H-M   'P 1'
#
loop_
_entity.id
_entity.type
_entity.pdbx_description
1 polymer ?
#
loop_
_entity_poly.entity_id
_entity_poly.type
_entity_poly.pdbx_seq_one_letter_code
_entity_poly.pdbx_strand_id
1 'polypeptide(L)'
;MKAIQLLVTSFVLFSMACNNNTETTNEKKETETKDMKAGITDKPFGTFEEKPVKEYTLTNKNGMQVSVINYGGAVTRLVTPDKNGTMGDVVTGFESLEGFLQKGVPYFGALIGRYGNRIANAKFTLDGKTYTLPANNDGNSLHGGDKGFDKVYWNIDKQGDNSLKLTYQSKDGEQGYPGNLNVEVIYTLTDDNSLKIDYTATTDKPTPVNLTNHAYFNLSAGKDSTILNHELELKADKYTPVNKKLIPTGKIEDVKGGPMDFTTAKVIGKDLAVVDGGFDHNWVLNKNGTALEKVATLYDPGSGRVMDVYTTEPGIQFYSGNFLNGTLTNTKNGQKYIKHAALCLETQHFPDSPNEPGFPNTILKPGETYKQTTIYKFSVK
;
A
#
# COMPACT_ATOMS: atom_id res chain seq x y z
N MET A 1 35.17 -51.05 60.91
CA MET A 1 34.21 -51.72 61.83
C MET A 1 32.80 -51.34 61.41
N LYS A 2 31.95 -52.42 61.28
CA LYS A 2 30.50 -52.41 61.01
C LYS A 2 30.10 -52.05 59.56
N ALA A 3 29.67 -52.92 58.83
CA ALA A 3 29.01 -54.24 58.79
C ALA A 3 27.92 -54.13 57.69
N ILE A 4 28.05 -55.00 56.79
CA ILE A 4 27.23 -55.38 55.61
C ILE A 4 25.85 -55.86 56.10
N GLN A 5 24.78 -55.53 55.41
CA GLN A 5 23.62 -56.41 55.34
C GLN A 5 23.03 -56.44 53.93
N LEU A 6 23.19 -57.56 53.32
CA LEU A 6 22.59 -58.08 52.09
C LEU A 6 21.13 -58.45 52.38
N LEU A 7 20.17 -58.07 51.54
CA LEU A 7 18.88 -58.77 51.48
C LEU A 7 18.59 -59.14 50.03
N VAL A 8 18.57 -60.40 49.80
CA VAL A 8 18.15 -61.13 48.61
C VAL A 8 16.64 -61.31 48.68
N THR A 9 15.89 -60.92 47.67
CA THR A 9 14.53 -61.48 47.49
C THR A 9 14.23 -61.73 46.01
N SER A 10 13.76 -62.89 45.83
CA SER A 10 13.48 -63.77 44.72
C SER A 10 12.70 -63.17 43.53
N PHE A 11 13.14 -63.70 42.38
CA PHE A 11 12.45 -63.66 41.09
C PHE A 11 11.19 -64.53 41.13
N VAL A 12 10.06 -64.01 40.65
CA VAL A 12 8.94 -64.81 40.15
C VAL A 12 8.68 -64.34 38.70
N LEU A 13 8.98 -65.30 37.81
CA LEU A 13 8.60 -65.21 36.39
C LEU A 13 7.10 -65.45 36.25
N PHE A 14 6.39 -64.57 35.65
CA PHE A 14 5.07 -64.83 35.06
C PHE A 14 5.14 -64.49 33.57
N SER A 15 5.13 -65.52 32.76
CA SER A 15 4.97 -65.44 31.31
C SER A 15 3.48 -65.25 31.01
N MET A 16 3.15 -64.15 30.31
CA MET A 16 1.90 -64.09 29.60
C MET A 16 2.15 -63.59 28.19
N ALA A 17 1.49 -64.24 27.27
CA ALA A 17 1.63 -64.20 25.83
C ALA A 17 1.18 -62.90 25.21
N CYS A 18 1.83 -62.58 24.11
CA CYS A 18 1.57 -61.51 23.17
C CYS A 18 0.16 -61.53 22.56
N ASN A 19 -0.44 -60.37 22.47
CA ASN A 19 -1.32 -60.06 21.35
C ASN A 19 -0.99 -58.65 20.88
N ASN A 20 -0.32 -58.58 19.74
CA ASN A 20 -0.05 -57.32 19.03
C ASN A 20 -1.34 -56.86 18.33
N ASN A 21 -1.93 -55.79 18.80
CA ASN A 21 -2.75 -54.90 17.98
C ASN A 21 -2.17 -53.48 18.09
N THR A 22 -1.37 -53.11 17.10
CA THR A 22 -0.91 -51.74 16.87
C THR A 22 -2.04 -50.98 16.21
N GLU A 23 -2.91 -50.36 17.00
CA GLU A 23 -3.75 -49.27 16.54
C GLU A 23 -2.87 -47.99 16.45
N THR A 24 -2.49 -47.66 15.23
CA THR A 24 -1.94 -46.35 14.91
C THR A 24 -3.04 -45.29 15.05
N THR A 25 -3.14 -44.69 16.21
CA THR A 25 -3.90 -43.46 16.38
C THR A 25 -3.18 -42.34 15.62
N ASN A 26 -3.69 -42.02 14.42
CA ASN A 26 -3.40 -40.78 13.74
C ASN A 26 -4.02 -39.65 14.59
N GLU A 27 -3.28 -39.08 15.50
CA GLU A 27 -3.58 -37.76 16.05
C GLU A 27 -3.48 -36.73 14.92
N LYS A 28 -4.61 -36.43 14.30
CA LYS A 28 -4.79 -35.19 13.56
C LYS A 28 -4.53 -34.04 14.56
N LYS A 29 -3.39 -33.39 14.42
CA LYS A 29 -3.13 -32.11 15.03
C LYS A 29 -4.20 -31.15 14.46
N GLU A 30 -5.33 -31.00 15.15
CA GLU A 30 -6.23 -29.89 14.95
C GLU A 30 -5.44 -28.62 15.26
N THR A 31 -5.03 -27.95 14.20
CA THR A 31 -4.58 -26.57 14.30
C THR A 31 -5.82 -25.78 14.76
N GLU A 32 -5.85 -25.37 16.03
CA GLU A 32 -6.80 -24.39 16.53
C GLU A 32 -6.69 -23.16 15.61
N THR A 33 -7.57 -23.06 14.63
CA THR A 33 -7.87 -21.80 13.97
C THR A 33 -8.55 -20.96 15.04
N LYS A 34 -7.77 -20.09 15.69
CA LYS A 34 -8.30 -19.03 16.53
C LYS A 34 -9.32 -18.31 15.68
N ASP A 35 -10.61 -18.49 15.98
CA ASP A 35 -11.70 -17.76 15.30
C ASP A 35 -11.43 -16.28 15.43
N MET A 36 -10.79 -15.69 14.41
CA MET A 36 -10.57 -14.25 14.36
C MET A 36 -11.92 -13.61 14.07
N LYS A 37 -12.53 -13.04 15.11
CA LYS A 37 -13.81 -12.37 14.99
C LYS A 37 -13.68 -11.19 14.01
N ALA A 38 -14.50 -11.20 12.97
CA ALA A 38 -14.61 -10.06 12.06
C ALA A 38 -15.01 -8.80 12.85
N GLY A 39 -14.52 -7.64 12.39
CA GLY A 39 -14.80 -6.36 13.04
C GLY A 39 -13.62 -5.40 13.07
N ILE A 40 -13.74 -4.33 13.85
CA ILE A 40 -12.73 -3.29 13.97
C ILE A 40 -12.23 -3.23 15.42
N THR A 41 -10.93 -3.39 15.60
CA THR A 41 -10.23 -3.15 16.86
C THR A 41 -9.33 -1.93 16.74
N ASP A 42 -8.94 -1.32 17.86
CA ASP A 42 -7.93 -0.27 17.89
C ASP A 42 -7.00 -0.41 19.09
N LYS A 43 -5.78 0.07 18.94
CA LYS A 43 -4.77 0.12 19.99
C LYS A 43 -3.96 1.42 19.91
N PRO A 44 -3.33 1.88 21.02
CA PRO A 44 -2.35 2.97 20.96
C PRO A 44 -1.21 2.64 20.01
N PHE A 45 -0.73 3.66 19.27
CA PHE A 45 0.40 3.52 18.33
C PHE A 45 1.49 4.59 18.55
N GLY A 46 1.24 5.60 19.39
CA GLY A 46 2.15 6.67 19.74
C GLY A 46 1.44 8.00 19.94
N THR A 47 2.22 9.10 19.89
CA THR A 47 1.70 10.48 20.02
C THR A 47 2.35 11.37 18.95
N PHE A 48 1.56 12.14 18.22
CA PHE A 48 2.02 13.11 17.24
C PHE A 48 1.41 14.49 17.53
N GLU A 49 2.26 15.54 17.69
CA GLU A 49 1.83 16.90 18.03
C GLU A 49 0.80 16.91 19.19
N GLU A 50 1.16 16.23 20.30
CA GLU A 50 0.36 16.05 21.53
C GLU A 50 -0.96 15.28 21.35
N LYS A 51 -1.26 14.79 20.16
CA LYS A 51 -2.45 13.99 19.86
C LYS A 51 -2.13 12.50 19.88
N PRO A 52 -2.99 11.66 20.50
CA PRO A 52 -2.79 10.22 20.51
C PRO A 52 -2.97 9.65 19.11
N VAL A 53 -1.97 8.94 18.61
CA VAL A 53 -2.08 8.14 17.38
C VAL A 53 -2.52 6.73 17.76
N LYS A 54 -3.52 6.22 17.03
CA LYS A 54 -4.04 4.88 17.19
C LYS A 54 -3.85 4.10 15.90
N GLU A 55 -3.66 2.80 16.02
CA GLU A 55 -3.77 1.86 14.90
C GLU A 55 -5.14 1.17 14.97
N TYR A 56 -5.91 1.27 13.90
CA TYR A 56 -7.20 0.62 13.71
C TYR A 56 -7.01 -0.58 12.80
N THR A 57 -7.46 -1.75 13.23
CA THR A 57 -7.37 -2.99 12.45
C THR A 57 -8.77 -3.48 12.09
N LEU A 58 -9.03 -3.53 10.78
CA LEU A 58 -10.21 -4.18 10.21
C LEU A 58 -9.88 -5.66 9.99
N THR A 59 -10.79 -6.54 10.34
CA THR A 59 -10.69 -7.99 10.06
C THR A 59 -11.99 -8.45 9.40
N ASN A 60 -11.89 -9.10 8.22
CA ASN A 60 -13.05 -9.66 7.55
C ASN A 60 -13.33 -11.11 7.99
N LYS A 61 -14.42 -11.72 7.50
CA LYS A 61 -14.81 -13.10 7.85
C LYS A 61 -13.81 -14.17 7.39
N ASN A 62 -12.97 -13.85 6.41
CA ASN A 62 -11.94 -14.76 5.90
C ASN A 62 -10.59 -14.60 6.64
N GLY A 63 -10.54 -13.75 7.69
CA GLY A 63 -9.32 -13.50 8.47
C GLY A 63 -8.32 -12.55 7.80
N MET A 64 -8.64 -11.98 6.63
CA MET A 64 -7.83 -10.89 6.07
C MET A 64 -7.87 -9.69 7.00
N GLN A 65 -6.74 -8.99 7.14
CA GLN A 65 -6.61 -7.82 8.02
C GLN A 65 -6.03 -6.62 7.27
N VAL A 66 -6.52 -5.44 7.61
CA VAL A 66 -5.94 -4.15 7.20
C VAL A 66 -5.83 -3.26 8.43
N SER A 67 -4.63 -2.73 8.69
CA SER A 67 -4.41 -1.77 9.78
C SER A 67 -4.09 -0.39 9.22
N VAL A 68 -4.65 0.65 9.84
CA VAL A 68 -4.51 2.06 9.45
C VAL A 68 -4.25 2.91 10.69
N ILE A 69 -3.37 3.92 10.58
CA ILE A 69 -3.09 4.88 11.66
C ILE A 69 -3.60 6.28 11.34
N ASN A 70 -3.85 7.08 12.40
CA ASN A 70 -4.24 8.50 12.26
C ASN A 70 -3.16 9.37 11.59
N TYR A 71 -1.88 9.06 11.77
CA TYR A 71 -0.81 9.80 11.14
C TYR A 71 -0.72 9.43 9.65
N GLY A 72 -0.92 10.42 8.78
CA GLY A 72 -0.90 10.21 7.33
C GLY A 72 -2.02 9.32 6.77
N GLY A 73 -2.97 8.85 7.60
CA GLY A 73 -3.95 7.84 7.18
C GLY A 73 -3.29 6.57 6.66
N ALA A 74 -2.09 6.26 7.16
CA ALA A 74 -1.22 5.26 6.56
C ALA A 74 -1.71 3.83 6.82
N VAL A 75 -1.75 3.01 5.76
CA VAL A 75 -1.91 1.56 5.85
C VAL A 75 -0.61 0.98 6.39
N THR A 76 -0.64 0.51 7.64
CA THR A 76 0.53 -0.05 8.33
C THR A 76 0.66 -1.54 8.13
N ARG A 77 -0.43 -2.24 7.84
CA ARG A 77 -0.46 -3.70 7.72
C ARG A 77 -1.56 -4.14 6.75
N LEU A 78 -1.28 -5.17 5.97
CA LEU A 78 -2.25 -5.85 5.12
C LEU A 78 -1.91 -7.34 5.08
N VAL A 79 -2.73 -8.14 5.74
CA VAL A 79 -2.48 -9.58 5.93
C VAL A 79 -3.44 -10.39 5.09
N THR A 80 -2.91 -11.27 4.22
CA THR A 80 -3.68 -12.09 3.30
C THR A 80 -3.05 -13.50 3.18
N PRO A 81 -3.84 -14.56 2.92
CA PRO A 81 -3.32 -15.92 2.81
C PRO A 81 -2.45 -16.11 1.56
N ASP A 82 -1.47 -17.02 1.63
CA ASP A 82 -0.79 -17.59 0.46
C ASP A 82 -1.53 -18.84 -0.05
N LYS A 83 -1.02 -19.46 -1.12
CA LYS A 83 -1.58 -20.69 -1.72
C LYS A 83 -1.72 -21.88 -0.77
N ASN A 84 -1.04 -21.84 0.37
CA ASN A 84 -1.11 -22.88 1.43
C ASN A 84 -2.03 -22.44 2.59
N GLY A 85 -2.70 -21.28 2.49
CA GLY A 85 -3.51 -20.69 3.55
C GLY A 85 -2.69 -19.97 4.63
N THR A 86 -1.36 -19.83 4.48
CA THR A 86 -0.53 -19.14 5.47
C THR A 86 -0.73 -17.62 5.34
N MET A 87 -1.20 -17.01 6.42
CA MET A 87 -1.40 -15.55 6.49
C MET A 87 -0.05 -14.83 6.50
N GLY A 88 0.07 -13.76 5.72
CA GLY A 88 1.29 -12.95 5.63
C GLY A 88 1.01 -11.49 5.34
N ASP A 89 1.81 -10.59 5.93
CA ASP A 89 1.72 -9.15 5.71
C ASP A 89 2.42 -8.76 4.41
N VAL A 90 1.66 -8.29 3.44
CA VAL A 90 2.14 -7.99 2.07
C VAL A 90 2.48 -6.52 1.84
N VAL A 91 2.44 -5.68 2.88
CA VAL A 91 2.90 -4.29 2.80
C VAL A 91 4.11 -4.06 3.70
N THR A 92 5.09 -3.32 3.21
CA THR A 92 6.20 -2.84 4.02
C THR A 92 5.80 -1.60 4.83
N GLY A 93 6.55 -1.26 5.86
CA GLY A 93 6.27 -0.15 6.76
C GLY A 93 7.00 -0.31 8.09
N PHE A 94 6.43 0.19 9.18
CA PHE A 94 7.09 0.24 10.48
C PHE A 94 6.19 -0.33 11.58
N GLU A 95 6.80 -0.80 12.67
CA GLU A 95 6.08 -1.38 13.80
C GLU A 95 5.61 -0.33 14.81
N SER A 96 6.17 0.89 14.72
CA SER A 96 5.86 1.99 15.64
C SER A 96 5.79 3.33 14.90
N LEU A 97 5.21 4.34 15.56
CA LEU A 97 5.10 5.69 15.01
C LEU A 97 6.47 6.33 14.74
N GLU A 98 7.47 6.06 15.59
CA GLU A 98 8.84 6.56 15.42
C GLU A 98 9.43 6.14 14.06
N GLY A 99 9.06 4.95 13.57
CA GLY A 99 9.42 4.51 12.24
C GLY A 99 8.88 5.42 11.13
N PHE A 100 7.62 5.86 11.26
CA PHE A 100 7.00 6.79 10.30
C PHE A 100 7.54 8.23 10.42
N LEU A 101 8.00 8.63 11.61
CA LEU A 101 8.51 9.99 11.88
C LEU A 101 10.00 10.17 11.58
N GLN A 102 10.75 9.09 11.28
CA GLN A 102 12.17 9.21 10.99
C GLN A 102 12.41 9.98 9.68
N LYS A 103 13.58 10.64 9.58
CA LYS A 103 13.93 11.41 8.38
C LYS A 103 14.08 10.49 7.15
N GLY A 104 13.52 10.93 6.02
CA GLY A 104 13.71 10.25 4.73
C GLY A 104 12.75 9.08 4.48
N VAL A 105 11.69 8.96 5.27
CA VAL A 105 10.62 7.98 5.03
C VAL A 105 9.89 8.34 3.73
N PRO A 106 9.88 7.44 2.72
CA PRO A 106 9.24 7.72 1.45
C PRO A 106 7.77 7.29 1.44
N TYR A 107 6.92 7.95 2.21
CA TYR A 107 5.46 7.87 2.14
C TYR A 107 4.80 6.50 2.42
N PHE A 108 5.44 5.58 3.15
CA PHE A 108 4.94 4.21 3.37
C PHE A 108 3.47 4.16 3.78
N GLY A 109 2.62 3.58 2.93
CA GLY A 109 1.20 3.33 3.17
C GLY A 109 0.31 4.57 3.24
N ALA A 110 0.87 5.78 3.15
CA ALA A 110 0.19 7.02 3.45
C ALA A 110 -0.85 7.43 2.38
N LEU A 111 -1.84 8.19 2.82
CA LEU A 111 -2.68 8.99 1.93
C LEU A 111 -1.87 10.16 1.38
N ILE A 112 -1.94 10.35 0.09
CA ILE A 112 -1.21 11.39 -0.64
C ILE A 112 -2.17 12.46 -1.11
N GLY A 113 -1.78 13.70 -0.90
CA GLY A 113 -2.49 14.91 -1.28
C GLY A 113 -1.80 16.16 -0.71
N ARG A 114 -2.24 17.40 -1.07
CA ARG A 114 -3.42 17.69 -1.89
C ARG A 114 -3.27 17.21 -3.34
N TYR A 115 -2.02 17.18 -3.87
CA TYR A 115 -1.72 16.72 -5.21
C TYR A 115 -0.67 15.61 -5.19
N GLY A 116 -1.10 14.41 -5.54
CA GLY A 116 -0.24 13.23 -5.67
C GLY A 116 0.72 13.36 -6.83
N ASN A 117 1.91 12.75 -6.68
CA ASN A 117 3.02 12.84 -7.60
C ASN A 117 3.54 14.29 -7.76
N ARG A 118 4.09 14.67 -8.91
CA ARG A 118 4.87 15.90 -9.10
C ARG A 118 4.10 17.03 -9.76
N ILE A 119 4.44 18.27 -9.38
CA ILE A 119 4.13 19.50 -10.10
C ILE A 119 5.46 20.20 -10.42
N ALA A 120 5.70 20.42 -11.72
CA ALA A 120 6.95 20.96 -12.25
C ALA A 120 7.27 22.36 -11.68
N ASN A 121 8.56 22.59 -11.40
CA ASN A 121 9.05 23.87 -10.88
C ASN A 121 8.31 24.36 -9.63
N ALA A 122 7.63 23.47 -8.91
CA ALA A 122 6.84 23.75 -7.72
C ALA A 122 5.85 24.91 -7.92
N LYS A 123 5.19 25.00 -9.08
CA LYS A 123 4.21 26.05 -9.39
C LYS A 123 3.22 25.62 -10.47
N PHE A 124 2.06 26.24 -10.45
CA PHE A 124 1.05 26.16 -11.50
C PHE A 124 0.32 27.49 -11.65
N THR A 125 -0.32 27.70 -12.80
CA THR A 125 -1.15 28.88 -13.06
C THR A 125 -2.61 28.46 -13.13
N LEU A 126 -3.46 29.16 -12.38
CA LEU A 126 -4.91 28.95 -12.35
C LEU A 126 -5.62 30.30 -12.39
N ASP A 127 -6.54 30.48 -13.32
CA ASP A 127 -7.29 31.73 -13.53
C ASP A 127 -6.38 32.98 -13.62
N GLY A 128 -5.24 32.86 -14.33
CA GLY A 128 -4.26 33.92 -14.54
C GLY A 128 -3.37 34.22 -13.34
N LYS A 129 -3.54 33.52 -12.21
CA LYS A 129 -2.70 33.67 -11.02
C LYS A 129 -1.74 32.49 -10.90
N THR A 130 -0.45 32.77 -10.69
CA THR A 130 0.56 31.76 -10.39
C THR A 130 0.57 31.44 -8.89
N TYR A 131 0.51 30.15 -8.56
CA TYR A 131 0.65 29.61 -7.20
C TYR A 131 2.00 28.92 -7.08
N THR A 132 2.72 29.21 -5.99
CA THR A 132 4.02 28.61 -5.69
C THR A 132 3.86 27.64 -4.54
N LEU A 133 4.40 26.45 -4.73
CA LEU A 133 4.37 25.33 -3.80
C LEU A 133 5.77 25.11 -3.18
N PRO A 134 5.92 24.34 -2.10
CA PRO A 134 7.22 23.89 -1.63
C PRO A 134 7.95 23.08 -2.70
N ALA A 135 9.23 23.43 -2.93
CA ALA A 135 10.12 22.74 -3.87
C ALA A 135 10.86 21.59 -3.15
N ASN A 136 10.12 20.60 -2.66
CA ASN A 136 10.60 19.53 -1.81
C ASN A 136 11.26 18.35 -2.56
N ASN A 137 11.33 18.42 -3.92
CA ASN A 137 11.93 17.37 -4.73
C ASN A 137 12.64 17.97 -5.98
N ASP A 138 13.94 18.19 -5.95
CA ASP A 138 14.77 18.68 -7.06
C ASP A 138 14.22 19.93 -7.78
N GLY A 139 13.67 20.87 -6.99
CA GLY A 139 13.05 22.10 -7.50
C GLY A 139 11.58 21.93 -7.97
N ASN A 140 11.00 20.75 -7.80
CA ASN A 140 9.60 20.45 -8.07
C ASN A 140 8.83 20.23 -6.75
N SER A 141 7.51 20.31 -6.79
CA SER A 141 6.67 19.87 -5.69
C SER A 141 6.32 18.39 -5.87
N LEU A 142 6.43 17.60 -4.79
CA LEU A 142 6.11 16.19 -4.76
C LEU A 142 5.13 15.91 -3.61
N HIS A 143 4.08 15.14 -3.90
CA HIS A 143 3.13 14.59 -2.95
C HIS A 143 2.53 15.63 -1.97
N GLY A 144 2.21 16.82 -2.50
CA GLY A 144 1.56 17.89 -1.73
C GLY A 144 2.49 18.83 -0.98
N GLY A 145 3.83 18.64 -1.06
CA GLY A 145 4.83 19.55 -0.48
C GLY A 145 5.54 19.00 0.76
N ASP A 146 6.10 19.90 1.58
CA ASP A 146 6.90 19.52 2.75
C ASP A 146 6.08 18.82 3.84
N LYS A 147 4.84 19.26 4.05
CA LYS A 147 3.87 18.69 4.97
C LYS A 147 2.59 18.36 4.20
N GLY A 148 2.67 17.31 3.33
CA GLY A 148 1.52 16.78 2.61
C GLY A 148 0.60 15.96 3.51
N PHE A 149 -0.41 15.32 2.93
CA PHE A 149 -1.41 14.53 3.66
C PHE A 149 -0.82 13.30 4.36
N ASP A 150 0.37 12.87 3.96
CA ASP A 150 1.18 11.84 4.58
C ASP A 150 1.73 12.22 5.97
N LYS A 151 1.76 13.51 6.31
CA LYS A 151 2.35 14.05 7.55
C LYS A 151 1.34 14.82 8.41
N VAL A 152 0.05 14.63 8.20
CA VAL A 152 -0.99 15.27 9.00
C VAL A 152 -1.75 14.26 9.85
N TYR A 153 -2.40 14.76 10.89
CA TYR A 153 -3.30 13.97 11.72
C TYR A 153 -4.69 13.91 11.08
N TRP A 154 -5.14 12.70 10.75
CA TRP A 154 -6.48 12.41 10.26
C TRP A 154 -7.42 12.07 11.42
N ASN A 155 -8.62 12.63 11.42
CA ASN A 155 -9.66 12.13 12.32
C ASN A 155 -10.18 10.82 11.73
N ILE A 156 -10.30 9.78 12.58
CA ILE A 156 -10.77 8.46 12.16
C ILE A 156 -12.00 8.08 12.97
N ASP A 157 -13.10 7.78 12.25
CA ASP A 157 -14.35 7.25 12.80
C ASP A 157 -14.60 5.86 12.25
N LYS A 158 -14.99 4.93 13.12
CA LYS A 158 -15.45 3.59 12.71
C LYS A 158 -16.83 3.68 12.06
N GLN A 159 -16.98 3.09 10.88
CA GLN A 159 -18.23 3.01 10.13
C GLN A 159 -18.68 1.55 10.03
N GLY A 160 -19.66 1.17 10.88
CA GLY A 160 -20.04 -0.24 11.01
C GLY A 160 -18.88 -1.12 11.49
N ASP A 161 -18.83 -2.36 10.98
CA ASP A 161 -17.86 -3.37 11.42
C ASP A 161 -16.68 -3.57 10.45
N ASN A 162 -16.66 -2.87 9.31
CA ASN A 162 -15.71 -3.14 8.22
C ASN A 162 -15.15 -1.90 7.53
N SER A 163 -15.45 -0.69 8.01
CA SER A 163 -15.00 0.55 7.37
C SER A 163 -14.49 1.58 8.36
N LEU A 164 -13.50 2.36 7.92
CA LEU A 164 -12.95 3.52 8.63
C LEU A 164 -13.15 4.75 7.76
N LYS A 165 -13.77 5.78 8.33
CA LYS A 165 -13.88 7.10 7.70
C LYS A 165 -12.81 8.00 8.25
N LEU A 166 -11.96 8.51 7.37
CA LEU A 166 -10.89 9.46 7.67
C LEU A 166 -11.28 10.83 7.13
N THR A 167 -11.12 11.86 7.95
CA THR A 167 -11.42 13.24 7.53
C THR A 167 -10.25 14.16 7.84
N TYR A 168 -9.99 15.08 6.89
CA TYR A 168 -9.01 16.15 7.04
C TYR A 168 -9.50 17.40 6.33
N GLN A 169 -9.25 18.59 6.92
CA GLN A 169 -9.46 19.87 6.28
C GLN A 169 -8.10 20.52 5.99
N SER A 170 -7.75 20.59 4.72
CA SER A 170 -6.58 21.31 4.24
C SER A 170 -6.98 22.77 4.01
N LYS A 171 -6.39 23.69 4.80
CA LYS A 171 -6.75 25.12 4.82
C LYS A 171 -6.32 25.85 3.55
N ASP A 172 -6.98 26.94 3.24
CA ASP A 172 -6.58 27.87 2.16
C ASP A 172 -5.13 28.33 2.37
N GLY A 173 -4.28 28.15 1.35
CA GLY A 173 -2.85 28.45 1.40
C GLY A 173 -1.96 27.37 2.00
N GLU A 174 -2.52 26.27 2.51
CA GLU A 174 -1.70 25.14 3.00
C GLU A 174 -0.81 24.61 1.87
N GLN A 175 0.51 24.52 2.13
CA GLN A 175 1.53 24.19 1.12
C GLN A 175 1.43 25.00 -0.19
N GLY A 176 0.84 26.22 -0.15
CA GLY A 176 0.67 27.11 -1.30
C GLY A 176 -0.57 26.86 -2.16
N TYR A 177 -1.37 25.85 -1.86
CA TYR A 177 -2.58 25.53 -2.62
C TYR A 177 -3.74 26.47 -2.24
N PRO A 178 -4.54 26.97 -3.22
CA PRO A 178 -5.71 27.82 -2.96
C PRO A 178 -6.91 26.99 -2.44
N GLY A 179 -7.72 27.64 -1.63
CA GLY A 179 -9.01 27.16 -1.13
C GLY A 179 -8.90 26.19 0.06
N ASN A 180 -9.94 26.22 0.89
CA ASN A 180 -10.15 25.18 1.90
C ASN A 180 -10.63 23.92 1.20
N LEU A 181 -9.94 22.80 1.42
CA LEU A 181 -10.31 21.50 0.88
C LEU A 181 -10.76 20.60 2.04
N ASN A 182 -12.03 20.20 2.03
CA ASN A 182 -12.53 19.16 2.93
C ASN A 182 -12.35 17.82 2.26
N VAL A 183 -11.64 16.92 2.91
CA VAL A 183 -11.33 15.59 2.38
C VAL A 183 -11.91 14.52 3.29
N GLU A 184 -12.57 13.55 2.68
CA GLU A 184 -13.03 12.31 3.30
C GLU A 184 -12.46 11.13 2.53
N VAL A 185 -11.87 10.17 3.26
CA VAL A 185 -11.41 8.90 2.70
C VAL A 185 -12.04 7.77 3.50
N ILE A 186 -12.65 6.80 2.81
CA ILE A 186 -13.22 5.62 3.46
C ILE A 186 -12.41 4.39 3.05
N TYR A 187 -11.80 3.75 4.04
CA TYR A 187 -11.23 2.42 3.89
C TYR A 187 -12.27 1.38 4.26
N THR A 188 -12.57 0.47 3.35
CA THR A 188 -13.49 -0.66 3.59
C THR A 188 -12.79 -1.97 3.30
N LEU A 189 -12.80 -2.88 4.27
CA LEU A 189 -12.36 -4.26 4.07
C LEU A 189 -13.58 -5.15 3.85
N THR A 190 -13.70 -5.69 2.63
CA THR A 190 -14.86 -6.52 2.25
C THR A 190 -14.60 -8.01 2.49
N ASP A 191 -15.68 -8.80 2.56
CA ASP A 191 -15.59 -10.26 2.78
C ASP A 191 -15.04 -11.02 1.55
N ASP A 192 -14.95 -10.38 0.37
CA ASP A 192 -14.31 -10.95 -0.82
C ASP A 192 -12.81 -10.62 -0.90
N ASN A 193 -12.19 -10.26 0.24
CA ASN A 193 -10.78 -9.94 0.41
C ASN A 193 -10.33 -8.72 -0.39
N SER A 194 -11.15 -7.67 -0.41
CA SER A 194 -10.80 -6.40 -1.06
C SER A 194 -10.62 -5.28 -0.03
N LEU A 195 -9.52 -4.55 -0.14
CA LEU A 195 -9.36 -3.22 0.44
C LEU A 195 -9.86 -2.20 -0.57
N LYS A 196 -11.03 -1.63 -0.29
CA LYS A 196 -11.62 -0.53 -1.06
C LYS A 196 -11.28 0.80 -0.42
N ILE A 197 -10.85 1.77 -1.22
CA ILE A 197 -10.53 3.13 -0.80
C ILE A 197 -11.37 4.09 -1.63
N ASP A 198 -12.34 4.74 -0.99
CA ASP A 198 -13.17 5.77 -1.60
C ASP A 198 -12.66 7.14 -1.16
N TYR A 199 -12.40 8.02 -2.11
CA TYR A 199 -11.96 9.39 -1.90
C TYR A 199 -13.06 10.35 -2.28
N THR A 200 -13.33 11.33 -1.41
CA THR A 200 -14.26 12.44 -1.67
C THR A 200 -13.62 13.74 -1.21
N ALA A 201 -13.73 14.80 -2.03
CA ALA A 201 -13.31 16.14 -1.60
C ALA A 201 -14.21 17.23 -2.16
N THR A 202 -14.33 18.34 -1.40
CA THR A 202 -15.02 19.57 -1.79
C THR A 202 -14.15 20.77 -1.45
N THR A 203 -14.32 21.87 -2.20
CA THR A 203 -13.53 23.09 -2.02
C THR A 203 -14.39 24.34 -2.07
N ASP A 204 -13.89 25.44 -1.48
CA ASP A 204 -14.49 26.78 -1.56
C ASP A 204 -13.83 27.69 -2.61
N LYS A 205 -12.68 27.26 -3.21
CA LYS A 205 -12.02 27.95 -4.34
C LYS A 205 -11.52 26.93 -5.35
N PRO A 206 -11.37 27.28 -6.64
CA PRO A 206 -10.73 26.38 -7.60
C PRO A 206 -9.33 25.97 -7.12
N THR A 207 -9.03 24.66 -7.15
CA THR A 207 -7.77 24.10 -6.67
C THR A 207 -7.46 22.77 -7.36
N PRO A 208 -6.18 22.45 -7.67
CA PRO A 208 -5.83 21.14 -8.18
C PRO A 208 -5.94 20.08 -7.06
N VAL A 209 -6.55 18.95 -7.38
CA VAL A 209 -6.71 17.79 -6.48
C VAL A 209 -6.32 16.51 -7.20
N ASN A 210 -5.48 15.71 -6.58
CA ASN A 210 -5.10 14.38 -7.03
C ASN A 210 -4.76 13.55 -5.79
N LEU A 211 -5.69 12.69 -5.36
CA LEU A 211 -5.54 11.88 -4.14
C LEU A 211 -5.18 10.45 -4.50
N THR A 212 -4.25 9.85 -3.76
CA THR A 212 -3.88 8.45 -3.93
C THR A 212 -3.42 7.83 -2.61
N ASN A 213 -3.10 6.53 -2.62
CA ASN A 213 -2.47 5.81 -1.50
C ASN A 213 -1.12 5.25 -1.95
N HIS A 214 -0.10 5.43 -1.12
CA HIS A 214 1.29 5.07 -1.40
C HIS A 214 1.70 3.79 -0.65
N ALA A 215 0.88 2.74 -0.70
CA ALA A 215 1.22 1.45 -0.12
C ALA A 215 2.35 0.78 -0.92
N TYR A 216 3.33 0.25 -0.19
CA TYR A 216 4.46 -0.49 -0.73
C TYR A 216 4.19 -1.98 -0.60
N PHE A 217 3.96 -2.67 -1.70
CA PHE A 217 3.60 -4.08 -1.75
C PHE A 217 4.80 -4.98 -2.00
N ASN A 218 4.84 -6.10 -1.28
CA ASN A 218 5.64 -7.29 -1.59
C ASN A 218 4.80 -8.53 -1.26
N LEU A 219 4.24 -9.18 -2.27
CA LEU A 219 3.29 -10.29 -2.10
C LEU A 219 3.95 -11.56 -1.55
N SER A 220 5.30 -11.63 -1.51
CA SER A 220 6.00 -12.72 -0.83
C SER A 220 5.84 -12.69 0.69
N ALA A 221 5.31 -11.57 1.25
CA ALA A 221 5.22 -11.31 2.68
C ALA A 221 6.57 -11.43 3.40
N GLY A 222 7.62 -10.88 2.77
CA GLY A 222 8.98 -10.84 3.31
C GLY A 222 9.78 -12.12 3.14
N LYS A 223 9.26 -13.14 2.44
CA LYS A 223 10.04 -14.34 2.08
C LYS A 223 11.14 -14.00 1.07
N ASP A 224 10.82 -13.15 0.08
CA ASP A 224 11.77 -12.58 -0.86
C ASP A 224 12.08 -11.14 -0.46
N SER A 225 13.37 -10.78 -0.45
CA SER A 225 13.84 -9.44 -0.10
C SER A 225 13.52 -8.40 -1.17
N THR A 226 13.13 -8.82 -2.39
CA THR A 226 12.81 -7.94 -3.53
C THR A 226 11.57 -8.42 -4.28
N ILE A 227 10.99 -7.51 -5.09
CA ILE A 227 9.81 -7.79 -5.95
C ILE A 227 10.22 -8.20 -7.37
N LEU A 228 11.47 -8.49 -7.61
CA LEU A 228 11.96 -8.69 -8.98
C LEU A 228 11.37 -9.91 -9.68
N ASN A 229 10.95 -10.93 -8.91
CA ASN A 229 10.30 -12.13 -9.42
C ASN A 229 8.76 -12.01 -9.51
N HIS A 230 8.18 -10.90 -9.05
CA HIS A 230 6.76 -10.67 -9.23
C HIS A 230 6.44 -10.43 -10.70
N GLU A 231 5.27 -10.86 -11.11
CA GLU A 231 4.71 -10.61 -12.45
C GLU A 231 3.68 -9.49 -12.38
N LEU A 232 3.79 -8.52 -13.28
CA LEU A 232 2.86 -7.41 -13.40
C LEU A 232 2.20 -7.40 -14.77
N GLU A 233 0.88 -7.18 -14.79
CA GLU A 233 0.08 -6.88 -15.98
C GLU A 233 -0.64 -5.55 -15.77
N LEU A 234 -0.59 -4.66 -16.78
CA LEU A 234 -1.29 -3.37 -16.79
C LEU A 234 -2.18 -3.26 -18.01
N LYS A 235 -3.44 -2.91 -17.85
CA LYS A 235 -4.34 -2.57 -18.95
C LYS A 235 -4.09 -1.14 -19.43
N ALA A 236 -2.93 -0.94 -20.04
CA ALA A 236 -2.45 0.35 -20.52
C ALA A 236 -1.54 0.19 -21.73
N ASP A 237 -1.96 0.72 -22.87
CA ASP A 237 -1.18 0.70 -24.10
C ASP A 237 -0.21 1.87 -24.22
N LYS A 238 -0.30 2.83 -23.28
CA LYS A 238 0.46 4.08 -23.29
C LYS A 238 0.96 4.45 -21.90
N TYR A 239 1.98 5.31 -21.88
CA TYR A 239 2.52 5.88 -20.66
C TYR A 239 2.92 7.34 -20.87
N THR A 240 3.19 8.08 -19.81
CA THR A 240 3.74 9.43 -19.86
C THR A 240 5.25 9.36 -19.62
N PRO A 241 6.08 9.60 -20.68
CA PRO A 241 7.54 9.62 -20.53
C PRO A 241 7.97 10.80 -19.66
N VAL A 242 9.04 10.60 -18.88
CA VAL A 242 9.56 11.59 -17.94
C VAL A 242 10.96 12.06 -18.30
N ASN A 243 11.32 13.25 -17.84
CA ASN A 243 12.70 13.76 -17.89
C ASN A 243 13.53 13.20 -16.70
N LYS A 244 14.81 13.59 -16.60
CA LYS A 244 15.73 13.17 -15.52
C LYS A 244 15.26 13.56 -14.10
N LYS A 245 14.32 14.50 -13.95
CA LYS A 245 13.73 14.89 -12.68
C LYS A 245 12.37 14.22 -12.45
N LEU A 246 12.05 13.20 -13.24
CA LEU A 246 10.79 12.45 -13.18
C LEU A 246 9.54 13.32 -13.41
N ILE A 247 9.67 14.42 -14.15
CA ILE A 247 8.56 15.25 -14.60
C ILE A 247 8.11 14.77 -15.97
N PRO A 248 6.80 14.56 -16.21
CA PRO A 248 6.28 14.23 -17.52
C PRO A 248 6.72 15.25 -18.59
N THR A 249 6.97 14.75 -19.81
CA THR A 249 7.38 15.60 -20.93
C THR A 249 6.19 16.24 -21.66
N GLY A 250 4.97 16.05 -21.16
CA GLY A 250 3.72 16.46 -21.82
C GLY A 250 3.29 15.50 -22.94
N LYS A 251 4.12 14.49 -23.25
CA LYS A 251 3.82 13.47 -24.26
C LYS A 251 3.11 12.26 -23.67
N ILE A 252 2.39 11.54 -24.50
CA ILE A 252 1.85 10.23 -24.25
C ILE A 252 2.40 9.30 -25.33
N GLU A 253 3.15 8.27 -24.95
CA GLU A 253 3.84 7.36 -25.86
C GLU A 253 3.34 5.92 -25.72
N ASP A 254 3.41 5.14 -26.81
CA ASP A 254 3.01 3.73 -26.82
C ASP A 254 4.02 2.88 -26.04
N VAL A 255 3.54 1.87 -25.29
CA VAL A 255 4.40 0.92 -24.56
C VAL A 255 4.87 -0.25 -25.42
N LYS A 256 4.18 -0.52 -26.53
CA LYS A 256 4.27 -1.74 -27.33
C LYS A 256 5.70 -2.12 -27.70
N GLY A 257 6.11 -3.34 -27.29
CA GLY A 257 7.41 -3.93 -27.64
C GLY A 257 8.61 -3.31 -26.90
N GLY A 258 8.37 -2.32 -26.03
CA GLY A 258 9.41 -1.69 -25.20
C GLY A 258 9.46 -2.24 -23.78
N PRO A 259 10.40 -1.75 -22.95
CA PRO A 259 10.49 -2.16 -21.55
C PRO A 259 9.26 -1.75 -20.73
N MET A 260 8.52 -0.73 -21.17
CA MET A 260 7.28 -0.26 -20.53
C MET A 260 6.05 -1.11 -20.88
N ASP A 261 6.18 -2.13 -21.74
CA ASP A 261 5.09 -3.01 -22.16
C ASP A 261 4.77 -4.05 -21.08
N PHE A 262 3.70 -3.78 -20.31
CA PHE A 262 3.08 -4.69 -19.35
C PHE A 262 1.66 -5.08 -19.77
N THR A 263 1.31 -4.96 -21.05
CA THR A 263 -0.02 -5.34 -21.58
C THR A 263 -0.31 -6.84 -21.44
N THR A 264 0.72 -7.64 -21.22
CA THR A 264 0.68 -9.05 -20.80
C THR A 264 1.54 -9.23 -19.56
N ALA A 265 1.20 -10.20 -18.71
CA ALA A 265 1.95 -10.48 -17.50
C ALA A 265 3.45 -10.66 -17.78
N LYS A 266 4.28 -9.88 -17.10
CA LYS A 266 5.72 -9.84 -17.30
C LYS A 266 6.43 -9.76 -15.94
N VAL A 267 7.51 -10.54 -15.79
CA VAL A 267 8.40 -10.47 -14.61
C VAL A 267 9.02 -9.07 -14.52
N ILE A 268 8.86 -8.41 -13.37
CA ILE A 268 9.30 -7.02 -13.16
C ILE A 268 10.80 -6.87 -13.38
N GLY A 269 11.60 -7.82 -12.89
CA GLY A 269 13.06 -7.80 -13.02
C GLY A 269 13.58 -7.92 -14.46
N LYS A 270 12.74 -8.38 -15.41
CA LYS A 270 13.18 -8.69 -16.78
C LYS A 270 13.80 -7.49 -17.51
N ASP A 271 13.13 -6.34 -17.45
CA ASP A 271 13.54 -5.14 -18.22
C ASP A 271 14.02 -4.00 -17.30
N LEU A 272 14.12 -4.24 -16.01
CA LEU A 272 14.45 -3.19 -15.02
C LEU A 272 15.81 -2.55 -15.30
N ALA A 273 16.79 -3.31 -15.77
CA ALA A 273 18.14 -2.83 -16.03
C ALA A 273 18.24 -1.88 -17.24
N VAL A 274 17.25 -1.88 -18.14
CA VAL A 274 17.25 -1.01 -19.34
C VAL A 274 16.35 0.22 -19.17
N VAL A 275 15.65 0.34 -18.03
CA VAL A 275 14.88 1.53 -17.66
C VAL A 275 15.74 2.39 -16.75
N ASP A 276 16.17 3.56 -17.23
CA ASP A 276 17.03 4.46 -16.47
C ASP A 276 16.36 4.85 -15.15
N GLY A 277 17.06 4.61 -14.03
CA GLY A 277 16.54 4.81 -12.68
C GLY A 277 15.51 3.78 -12.20
N GLY A 278 15.08 2.82 -13.04
CA GLY A 278 14.01 1.86 -12.75
C GLY A 278 12.61 2.39 -13.07
N PHE A 279 11.58 1.59 -12.81
CA PHE A 279 10.20 2.04 -13.05
C PHE A 279 9.79 3.08 -11.99
N ASP A 280 9.39 4.24 -12.45
CA ASP A 280 8.73 5.32 -11.68
C ASP A 280 7.96 6.19 -12.68
N HIS A 281 6.95 5.59 -13.32
CA HIS A 281 6.24 6.20 -14.43
C HIS A 281 4.73 6.04 -14.25
N ASN A 282 3.97 6.90 -14.92
CA ASN A 282 2.53 6.83 -14.99
C ASN A 282 2.09 6.14 -16.29
N TRP A 283 1.32 5.06 -16.19
CA TRP A 283 0.64 4.41 -17.32
C TRP A 283 -0.74 5.00 -17.51
N VAL A 284 -1.08 5.26 -18.78
CA VAL A 284 -2.40 5.74 -19.21
C VAL A 284 -3.32 4.55 -19.36
N LEU A 285 -4.29 4.44 -18.47
CA LEU A 285 -5.19 3.29 -18.41
C LEU A 285 -6.15 3.22 -19.60
N ASN A 286 -6.33 2.02 -20.16
CA ASN A 286 -7.30 1.73 -21.20
C ASN A 286 -8.71 1.68 -20.60
N LYS A 287 -9.31 2.85 -20.30
CA LYS A 287 -10.60 2.97 -19.63
C LYS A 287 -11.57 3.88 -20.38
N ASN A 288 -12.86 3.63 -20.19
CA ASN A 288 -13.92 4.49 -20.67
C ASN A 288 -14.43 5.40 -19.52
N GLY A 289 -13.92 6.64 -19.49
CA GLY A 289 -14.31 7.62 -18.48
C GLY A 289 -13.99 7.17 -17.05
N THR A 290 -14.92 7.40 -16.13
CA THR A 290 -14.77 7.13 -14.69
C THR A 290 -15.35 5.80 -14.23
N ALA A 291 -15.56 4.83 -15.13
CA ALA A 291 -16.01 3.49 -14.75
C ALA A 291 -14.99 2.81 -13.82
N LEU A 292 -15.48 2.08 -12.81
CA LEU A 292 -14.64 1.26 -11.94
C LEU A 292 -14.29 -0.03 -12.69
N GLU A 293 -13.06 -0.15 -13.14
CA GLU A 293 -12.59 -1.28 -13.95
C GLU A 293 -11.32 -1.89 -13.39
N LYS A 294 -11.10 -3.19 -13.63
CA LYS A 294 -9.83 -3.85 -13.35
C LYS A 294 -8.76 -3.34 -14.33
N VAL A 295 -7.66 -2.82 -13.77
CA VAL A 295 -6.60 -2.13 -14.54
C VAL A 295 -5.23 -2.77 -14.39
N ALA A 296 -5.01 -3.55 -13.33
CA ALA A 296 -3.73 -4.22 -13.10
C ALA A 296 -3.91 -5.56 -12.40
N THR A 297 -2.93 -6.45 -12.58
CA THR A 297 -2.75 -7.67 -11.80
C THR A 297 -1.29 -7.78 -11.41
N LEU A 298 -1.03 -7.90 -10.12
CA LEU A 298 0.28 -8.25 -9.56
C LEU A 298 0.23 -9.68 -9.03
N TYR A 299 1.20 -10.50 -9.36
CA TYR A 299 1.29 -11.90 -8.96
C TYR A 299 2.69 -12.24 -8.43
N ASP A 300 2.74 -12.96 -7.33
CA ASP A 300 3.96 -13.57 -6.81
C ASP A 300 3.92 -15.10 -6.97
N PRO A 301 4.70 -15.70 -7.89
CA PRO A 301 4.73 -17.14 -8.10
C PRO A 301 5.15 -17.94 -6.86
N GLY A 302 6.00 -17.34 -6.02
CA GLY A 302 6.51 -17.97 -4.80
C GLY A 302 5.41 -18.28 -3.79
N SER A 303 4.62 -17.27 -3.46
CA SER A 303 3.51 -17.40 -2.50
C SER A 303 2.18 -17.80 -3.15
N GLY A 304 2.03 -17.62 -4.46
CA GLY A 304 0.76 -17.78 -5.16
C GLY A 304 -0.23 -16.62 -4.92
N ARG A 305 0.16 -15.54 -4.21
CA ARG A 305 -0.70 -14.39 -3.99
C ARG A 305 -0.88 -13.57 -5.26
N VAL A 306 -2.11 -13.14 -5.47
CA VAL A 306 -2.52 -12.24 -6.56
C VAL A 306 -3.13 -10.99 -5.94
N MET A 307 -2.81 -9.82 -6.48
CA MET A 307 -3.48 -8.56 -6.20
C MET A 307 -4.01 -7.97 -7.51
N ASP A 308 -5.33 -7.93 -7.65
CA ASP A 308 -6.01 -7.22 -8.72
C ASP A 308 -6.32 -5.79 -8.29
N VAL A 309 -6.01 -4.82 -9.14
CA VAL A 309 -6.29 -3.40 -8.91
C VAL A 309 -7.44 -2.94 -9.78
N TYR A 310 -8.45 -2.34 -9.14
CA TYR A 310 -9.58 -1.69 -9.83
C TYR A 310 -9.56 -0.20 -9.48
N THR A 311 -9.90 0.66 -10.45
CA THR A 311 -9.95 2.10 -10.18
C THR A 311 -10.89 2.84 -11.11
N THR A 312 -11.35 4.01 -10.65
CA THR A 312 -12.01 5.04 -11.45
C THR A 312 -11.01 6.04 -12.05
N GLU A 313 -9.75 6.04 -11.61
CA GLU A 313 -8.70 6.96 -12.05
C GLU A 313 -8.24 6.70 -13.50
N PRO A 314 -7.76 7.73 -14.22
CA PRO A 314 -7.31 7.59 -15.61
C PRO A 314 -5.90 7.03 -15.75
N GLY A 315 -5.11 6.98 -14.68
CA GLY A 315 -3.72 6.55 -14.68
C GLY A 315 -3.34 5.71 -13.47
N ILE A 316 -2.19 5.07 -13.58
CA ILE A 316 -1.57 4.32 -12.50
C ILE A 316 -0.06 4.54 -12.53
N GLN A 317 0.50 5.00 -11.42
CA GLN A 317 1.93 5.03 -11.22
C GLN A 317 2.41 3.65 -10.80
N PHE A 318 3.37 3.10 -11.53
CA PHE A 318 4.15 1.96 -11.09
C PHE A 318 5.54 2.41 -10.67
N TYR A 319 5.83 2.25 -9.37
CA TYR A 319 7.12 2.56 -8.77
C TYR A 319 7.75 1.29 -8.22
N SER A 320 8.96 0.96 -8.68
CA SER A 320 9.63 -0.31 -8.37
C SER A 320 10.57 -0.23 -7.15
N GLY A 321 10.37 0.72 -6.23
CA GLY A 321 11.15 0.81 -4.98
C GLY A 321 12.61 1.25 -5.21
N ASN A 322 12.87 2.09 -6.20
CA ASN A 322 14.21 2.46 -6.68
C ASN A 322 15.07 3.20 -5.64
N PHE A 323 14.41 3.99 -4.76
CA PHE A 323 15.09 4.83 -3.76
C PHE A 323 15.20 4.18 -2.39
N LEU A 324 14.68 2.97 -2.20
CA LEU A 324 14.89 2.19 -1.00
C LEU A 324 16.36 1.76 -0.94
N ASN A 325 17.05 2.00 0.19
CA ASN A 325 18.48 1.83 0.31
C ASN A 325 18.93 1.03 1.54
N GLY A 326 17.97 0.49 2.31
CA GLY A 326 18.23 -0.34 3.49
C GLY A 326 18.66 0.43 4.75
N THR A 327 18.55 1.79 4.76
CA THR A 327 18.99 2.62 5.90
C THR A 327 17.89 2.92 6.91
N LEU A 328 16.61 2.66 6.56
CA LEU A 328 15.47 2.86 7.46
C LEU A 328 15.54 1.91 8.66
N THR A 329 15.18 2.43 9.82
CA THR A 329 15.13 1.70 11.11
C THR A 329 13.68 1.48 11.55
N ASN A 330 13.47 0.72 12.64
CA ASN A 330 12.13 0.40 13.16
C ASN A 330 11.20 -0.25 12.11
N THR A 331 11.80 -0.89 11.11
CA THR A 331 11.09 -1.62 10.07
C THR A 331 10.46 -2.89 10.63
N LYS A 332 9.44 -3.41 9.98
CA LYS A 332 8.76 -4.65 10.40
C LYS A 332 9.74 -5.82 10.46
N ASN A 333 9.73 -6.53 11.59
CA ASN A 333 10.61 -7.68 11.83
C ASN A 333 12.10 -7.39 11.59
N GLY A 334 12.54 -6.13 11.71
CA GLY A 334 13.92 -5.72 11.45
C GLY A 334 14.36 -5.90 9.98
N GLN A 335 13.44 -6.03 9.04
CA GLN A 335 13.75 -6.20 7.62
C GLN A 335 14.47 -4.96 7.07
N LYS A 336 15.46 -5.19 6.20
CA LYS A 336 16.11 -4.10 5.46
C LYS A 336 15.35 -3.86 4.17
N TYR A 337 14.73 -2.69 4.04
CA TYR A 337 14.08 -2.27 2.80
C TYR A 337 15.15 -1.77 1.82
N ILE A 338 15.82 -2.72 1.18
CA ILE A 338 16.81 -2.48 0.12
C ILE A 338 16.12 -2.06 -1.18
N LYS A 339 16.90 -1.60 -2.16
CA LYS A 339 16.41 -1.27 -3.49
C LYS A 339 15.53 -2.42 -4.04
N HIS A 340 14.34 -2.09 -4.51
CA HIS A 340 13.34 -3.04 -5.02
C HIS A 340 12.75 -4.00 -3.96
N ALA A 341 12.82 -3.67 -2.67
CA ALA A 341 12.21 -4.51 -1.62
C ALA A 341 10.68 -4.53 -1.70
N ALA A 342 10.08 -3.50 -2.27
CA ALA A 342 8.64 -3.41 -2.49
C ALA A 342 8.33 -2.50 -3.68
N LEU A 343 7.10 -2.52 -4.16
CA LEU A 343 6.60 -1.69 -5.25
C LEU A 343 5.33 -0.94 -4.85
N CYS A 344 5.04 0.17 -5.55
CA CYS A 344 3.78 0.89 -5.42
C CYS A 344 2.98 0.83 -6.73
N LEU A 345 1.67 0.71 -6.60
CA LEU A 345 0.68 0.84 -7.68
C LEU A 345 -0.32 1.92 -7.25
N GLU A 346 -0.01 3.17 -7.60
CA GLU A 346 -0.76 4.35 -7.16
C GLU A 346 -1.71 4.79 -8.29
N THR A 347 -2.99 4.52 -8.13
CA THR A 347 -4.00 4.99 -9.09
C THR A 347 -4.21 6.48 -8.89
N GLN A 348 -4.19 7.25 -9.98
CA GLN A 348 -4.10 8.71 -9.91
C GLN A 348 -4.49 9.39 -11.23
N HIS A 349 -4.71 10.71 -11.19
CA HIS A 349 -4.56 11.56 -12.35
C HIS A 349 -3.07 11.70 -12.71
N PHE A 350 -2.79 12.14 -13.95
CA PHE A 350 -1.40 12.17 -14.41
C PHE A 350 -0.59 13.22 -13.63
N PRO A 351 0.70 12.93 -13.33
CA PRO A 351 1.58 13.92 -12.73
C PRO A 351 1.67 15.19 -13.60
N ASP A 352 1.80 16.33 -12.96
CA ASP A 352 1.92 17.67 -13.57
C ASP A 352 0.72 18.13 -14.43
N SER A 353 -0.45 17.46 -14.33
CA SER A 353 -1.66 17.84 -15.09
C SER A 353 -2.03 19.34 -14.99
N PRO A 354 -1.83 20.06 -13.87
CA PRO A 354 -2.10 21.49 -13.83
C PRO A 354 -1.28 22.33 -14.82
N ASN A 355 -0.13 21.83 -15.29
CA ASN A 355 0.76 22.48 -16.24
C ASN A 355 0.68 21.89 -17.65
N GLU A 356 0.00 20.76 -17.83
CA GLU A 356 -0.06 20.01 -19.09
C GLU A 356 -1.49 20.00 -19.67
N PRO A 357 -1.83 20.92 -20.59
CA PRO A 357 -3.19 21.05 -21.13
C PRO A 357 -3.72 19.79 -21.84
N GLY A 358 -2.83 18.90 -22.29
CA GLY A 358 -3.18 17.63 -22.93
C GLY A 358 -3.52 16.50 -21.95
N PHE A 359 -3.35 16.72 -20.64
CA PHE A 359 -3.61 15.73 -19.61
C PHE A 359 -5.01 15.90 -19.00
N PRO A 360 -5.56 14.88 -18.32
CA PRO A 360 -6.83 15.00 -17.64
C PRO A 360 -6.87 16.16 -16.65
N ASN A 361 -7.98 16.91 -16.66
CA ASN A 361 -8.16 18.05 -15.77
C ASN A 361 -8.25 17.62 -14.30
N THR A 362 -7.51 18.30 -13.43
CA THR A 362 -7.45 18.04 -11.99
C THR A 362 -8.00 19.19 -11.14
N ILE A 363 -8.52 20.25 -11.78
CA ILE A 363 -9.04 21.42 -11.06
C ILE A 363 -10.45 21.12 -10.54
N LEU A 364 -10.58 21.05 -9.22
CA LEU A 364 -11.86 21.00 -8.52
C LEU A 364 -12.36 22.42 -8.28
N LYS A 365 -13.63 22.69 -8.60
CA LYS A 365 -14.27 24.00 -8.43
C LYS A 365 -15.29 23.98 -7.28
N PRO A 366 -15.62 25.14 -6.68
CA PRO A 366 -16.72 25.26 -5.75
C PRO A 366 -18.03 24.71 -6.32
N GLY A 367 -18.74 23.91 -5.53
CA GLY A 367 -19.98 23.24 -5.95
C GLY A 367 -19.76 21.90 -6.64
N GLU A 368 -18.55 21.56 -7.06
CA GLU A 368 -18.19 20.24 -7.57
C GLU A 368 -17.74 19.31 -6.43
N THR A 369 -17.80 18.01 -6.67
CA THR A 369 -17.29 16.99 -5.75
C THR A 369 -16.29 16.13 -6.48
N TYR A 370 -15.05 16.08 -5.98
CA TYR A 370 -14.06 15.07 -6.36
C TYR A 370 -14.50 13.72 -5.80
N LYS A 371 -14.54 12.69 -6.64
CA LYS A 371 -14.87 11.31 -6.25
C LYS A 371 -14.01 10.34 -7.03
N GLN A 372 -13.24 9.51 -6.31
CA GLN A 372 -12.46 8.44 -6.90
C GLN A 372 -12.54 7.19 -6.03
N THR A 373 -12.37 6.04 -6.64
CA THR A 373 -12.34 4.75 -5.95
C THR A 373 -11.16 3.92 -6.45
N THR A 374 -10.46 3.29 -5.51
CA THR A 374 -9.44 2.28 -5.77
C THR A 374 -9.75 1.02 -4.97
N ILE A 375 -9.58 -0.15 -5.57
CA ILE A 375 -9.74 -1.43 -4.88
C ILE A 375 -8.50 -2.28 -5.13
N TYR A 376 -7.91 -2.77 -4.05
CA TYR A 376 -6.90 -3.83 -4.06
C TYR A 376 -7.58 -5.13 -3.61
N LYS A 377 -7.81 -6.05 -4.56
CA LYS A 377 -8.47 -7.33 -4.32
C LYS A 377 -7.45 -8.45 -4.29
N PHE A 378 -7.46 -9.22 -3.21
CA PHE A 378 -6.50 -10.30 -2.99
C PHE A 378 -7.12 -11.67 -3.21
N SER A 379 -6.35 -12.54 -3.88
CA SER A 379 -6.68 -13.94 -4.12
C SER A 379 -5.39 -14.77 -4.19
N VAL A 380 -5.53 -16.07 -4.43
CA VAL A 380 -4.40 -17.01 -4.63
C VAL A 380 -4.62 -17.84 -5.88
N LYS A 381 -3.51 -18.25 -6.54
CA LYS A 381 -3.48 -19.20 -7.66
C LYS A 381 -2.29 -20.16 -7.57
#